data_8f56dbf11738b299e1eb33c21c2a8df1
#
_entry.id   8f56dbf11738b299e1eb33c21c2a8df1
#
_cell.length_a   1.000
_cell.length_b   1.000
_cell.length_c   1.000
_cell.angle_alpha   90.00
_cell.angle_beta   90.00
_cell.angle_gamma   90.00
#
_symmetry.space_group_name_H-M   'P 1'
#
loop_
_entity.id
_entity.type
_entity.pdbx_description
1 polymer ?
#
loop_
_entity_poly.entity_id
_entity_poly.type
_entity_poly.pdbx_seq_one_letter_code
_entity_poly.pdbx_strand_id
1 'polypeptide(L)'
;HARIFLKKILTGYSENYMELRSPCGAGIGQMAYYYDGNIYTCDEGRMVAEMGDQMFHLGNVNYSTYDDLMENRVCKVTCQASVLESLPGCCDCVYHPYCGVCPVISYASDNSIYARESNVYRCKIYKGILDILFEILFEEPDAEDILKTWI
;
A
#
# COMPACT_ATOMS: atom_id res chain seq x y z
N HIS A 1 -7.59 8.69 -5.73
CA HIS A 1 -7.47 8.47 -4.28
C HIS A 1 -8.63 9.11 -3.50
N ALA A 2 -8.97 10.41 -3.72
CA ALA A 2 -10.03 11.10 -2.97
C ALA A 2 -11.35 10.32 -2.92
N ARG A 3 -11.82 9.77 -4.05
CA ARG A 3 -13.02 8.92 -4.09
C ARG A 3 -12.92 7.67 -3.21
N ILE A 4 -11.74 7.03 -3.18
CA ILE A 4 -11.52 5.82 -2.35
C ILE A 4 -11.52 6.19 -0.87
N PHE A 5 -10.88 7.31 -0.50
CA PHE A 5 -10.95 7.84 0.86
C PHE A 5 -12.39 8.20 1.26
N LEU A 6 -13.11 8.94 0.41
CA LEU A 6 -14.51 9.27 0.66
C LEU A 6 -15.36 8.03 0.91
N LYS A 7 -15.22 6.99 0.09
CA LYS A 7 -15.96 5.75 0.27
C LYS A 7 -15.66 5.09 1.61
N LYS A 8 -14.39 5.06 2.01
CA LYS A 8 -14.01 4.56 3.34
C LYS A 8 -14.59 5.42 4.48
N ILE A 9 -14.55 6.75 4.35
CA ILE A 9 -15.05 7.69 5.37
C ILE A 9 -16.57 7.57 5.51
N LEU A 10 -17.30 7.67 4.41
CA LEU A 10 -18.76 7.78 4.41
C LEU A 10 -19.48 6.44 4.60
N THR A 11 -18.87 5.33 4.19
CA THR A 11 -19.53 4.02 4.19
C THR A 11 -18.84 2.99 5.09
N GLY A 12 -17.62 3.24 5.53
CA GLY A 12 -16.77 2.24 6.20
C GLY A 12 -16.31 1.09 5.27
N TYR A 13 -16.69 1.13 3.98
CA TYR A 13 -16.36 0.08 3.02
C TYR A 13 -14.99 0.33 2.38
N SER A 14 -14.15 -0.69 2.34
CA SER A 14 -12.87 -0.67 1.63
C SER A 14 -12.98 -1.40 0.29
N GLU A 15 -12.60 -0.74 -0.79
CA GLU A 15 -12.49 -1.38 -2.13
C GLU A 15 -11.28 -2.32 -2.24
N ASN A 16 -10.57 -2.58 -1.15
CA ASN A 16 -9.33 -3.36 -1.11
C ASN A 16 -8.24 -2.85 -2.06
N TYR A 17 -8.26 -1.54 -2.34
CA TYR A 17 -7.21 -0.92 -3.13
C TYR A 17 -5.86 -1.04 -2.40
N MET A 18 -4.90 -1.68 -3.04
CA MET A 18 -3.69 -2.14 -2.39
C MET A 18 -2.89 -1.06 -1.68
N GLU A 19 -2.78 0.11 -2.29
CA GLU A 19 -2.02 1.23 -1.72
C GLU A 19 -2.69 1.89 -0.51
N LEU A 20 -3.94 1.53 -0.23
CA LEU A 20 -4.77 2.11 0.83
C LEU A 20 -5.38 1.04 1.74
N ARG A 21 -4.69 -0.07 1.95
CA ARG A 21 -5.08 -1.13 2.90
C ARG A 21 -3.87 -1.61 3.70
N SER A 22 -4.13 -2.25 4.83
CA SER A 22 -3.13 -2.87 5.71
C SER A 22 -3.51 -4.34 5.98
N PRO A 23 -2.64 -5.31 5.66
CA PRO A 23 -1.45 -5.19 4.80
C PRO A 23 -1.81 -4.94 3.33
N CYS A 24 -0.86 -4.43 2.52
CA CYS A 24 -1.13 -4.11 1.12
C CYS A 24 -1.48 -5.34 0.26
N GLY A 25 -0.97 -6.52 0.61
CA GLY A 25 -1.22 -7.80 -0.04
C GLY A 25 -0.12 -8.25 -1.01
N ALA A 26 0.95 -7.49 -1.16
CA ALA A 26 2.10 -7.91 -1.97
C ALA A 26 2.68 -9.24 -1.46
N GLY A 27 2.84 -10.21 -2.35
CA GLY A 27 3.33 -11.55 -2.06
C GLY A 27 2.28 -12.53 -1.51
N ILE A 28 1.15 -12.05 -0.94
CA ILE A 28 0.11 -12.90 -0.35
C ILE A 28 -1.26 -12.79 -1.04
N GLY A 29 -1.67 -11.60 -1.43
CA GLY A 29 -2.94 -11.34 -2.15
C GLY A 29 -2.72 -11.08 -3.63
N GLN A 30 -1.48 -10.88 -4.05
CA GLN A 30 -1.06 -10.78 -5.44
C GLN A 30 0.41 -11.13 -5.59
N MET A 31 0.79 -11.53 -6.79
CA MET A 31 2.18 -11.69 -7.28
C MET A 31 2.25 -11.20 -8.72
N ALA A 32 3.40 -10.70 -9.15
CA ALA A 32 3.65 -10.36 -10.53
C ALA A 32 4.50 -11.45 -11.19
N TYR A 33 4.00 -11.98 -12.31
CA TYR A 33 4.71 -12.94 -13.16
C TYR A 33 5.32 -12.21 -14.35
N TYR A 34 6.57 -12.47 -14.63
CA TYR A 34 7.26 -11.79 -15.70
C TYR A 34 7.52 -12.72 -16.90
N TYR A 35 7.83 -12.17 -18.08
CA TYR A 35 7.95 -12.93 -19.33
C TYR A 35 9.04 -14.02 -19.30
N ASP A 36 10.06 -13.85 -18.48
CA ASP A 36 11.17 -14.79 -18.27
C ASP A 36 10.86 -15.88 -17.21
N GLY A 37 9.63 -15.87 -16.69
CA GLY A 37 9.17 -16.77 -15.65
C GLY A 37 9.48 -16.31 -14.23
N ASN A 38 10.17 -15.20 -14.03
CA ASN A 38 10.44 -14.67 -12.70
C ASN A 38 9.16 -14.18 -12.01
N ILE A 39 9.11 -14.34 -10.69
CA ILE A 39 7.96 -14.00 -9.83
C ILE A 39 8.41 -12.96 -8.82
N TYR A 40 7.60 -11.92 -8.67
CA TYR A 40 7.86 -10.80 -7.76
C TYR A 40 6.68 -10.60 -6.80
N THR A 41 6.92 -9.90 -5.69
CA THR A 41 5.89 -9.64 -4.67
C THR A 41 4.68 -8.88 -5.20
N CYS A 42 4.86 -8.00 -6.19
CA CYS A 42 3.83 -7.19 -6.84
C CYS A 42 4.38 -6.60 -8.14
N ASP A 43 3.57 -5.84 -8.87
CA ASP A 43 4.00 -5.21 -10.11
C ASP A 43 5.07 -4.12 -9.88
N GLU A 44 4.94 -3.33 -8.83
CA GLU A 44 5.95 -2.35 -8.45
C GLU A 44 7.29 -3.02 -8.11
N GLY A 45 7.26 -4.19 -7.45
CA GLY A 45 8.46 -4.98 -7.17
C GLY A 45 9.14 -5.49 -8.46
N ARG A 46 8.35 -5.88 -9.46
CA ARG A 46 8.83 -6.21 -10.81
C ARG A 46 9.46 -4.98 -11.50
N MET A 47 8.84 -3.79 -11.36
CA MET A 47 9.40 -2.55 -11.93
C MET A 47 10.76 -2.19 -11.32
N VAL A 48 10.96 -2.43 -10.04
CA VAL A 48 12.28 -2.25 -9.38
C VAL A 48 13.31 -3.23 -9.98
N ALA A 49 12.90 -4.46 -10.30
CA ALA A 49 13.79 -5.42 -10.96
C ALA A 49 14.19 -4.98 -12.37
N GLU A 50 13.32 -4.32 -13.13
CA GLU A 50 13.65 -3.70 -14.41
C GLU A 50 14.71 -2.60 -14.30
N MET A 51 14.79 -1.96 -13.14
CA MET A 51 15.83 -0.97 -12.82
C MET A 51 17.15 -1.63 -12.37
N GLY A 52 17.21 -2.98 -12.36
CA GLY A 52 18.41 -3.75 -12.02
C GLY A 52 18.49 -4.22 -10.56
N ASP A 53 17.45 -4.03 -9.76
CA ASP A 53 17.45 -4.42 -8.35
C ASP A 53 16.44 -5.54 -8.06
N GLN A 54 16.91 -6.71 -7.67
CA GLN A 54 16.14 -7.92 -7.45
C GLN A 54 15.56 -8.04 -6.02
N MET A 55 15.49 -6.95 -5.26
CA MET A 55 15.05 -6.94 -3.84
C MET A 55 13.69 -7.64 -3.63
N PHE A 56 12.77 -7.54 -4.59
CA PHE A 56 11.40 -8.07 -4.48
C PHE A 56 11.17 -9.36 -5.26
N HIS A 57 12.23 -10.01 -5.73
CA HIS A 57 12.17 -11.30 -6.42
C HIS A 57 11.82 -12.43 -5.44
N LEU A 58 10.85 -13.27 -5.81
CA LEU A 58 10.38 -14.40 -5.00
C LEU A 58 10.87 -15.75 -5.52
N GLY A 59 10.91 -15.92 -6.82
CA GLY A 59 11.26 -17.20 -7.44
C GLY A 59 10.95 -17.22 -8.93
N ASN A 60 10.82 -18.42 -9.52
CA ASN A 60 10.55 -18.57 -10.94
C ASN A 60 9.59 -19.75 -11.17
N VAL A 61 8.66 -19.63 -12.12
CA VAL A 61 7.62 -20.61 -12.42
C VAL A 61 8.18 -22.00 -12.82
N ASN A 62 9.42 -22.06 -13.28
CA ASN A 62 10.02 -23.31 -13.75
C ASN A 62 10.54 -24.20 -12.62
N TYR A 63 10.80 -23.62 -11.42
CA TYR A 63 11.45 -24.37 -10.34
C TYR A 63 10.93 -24.05 -8.92
N SER A 64 10.12 -23.00 -8.74
CA SER A 64 9.59 -22.64 -7.43
C SER A 64 8.20 -23.20 -7.22
N THR A 65 7.96 -23.83 -6.09
CA THR A 65 6.63 -24.22 -5.64
C THR A 65 5.92 -23.06 -4.96
N TYR A 66 4.60 -23.16 -4.76
CA TYR A 66 3.85 -22.17 -4.00
C TYR A 66 4.38 -22.01 -2.56
N ASP A 67 4.73 -23.11 -1.92
CA ASP A 67 5.26 -23.11 -0.56
C ASP A 67 6.62 -22.39 -0.51
N ASP A 68 7.49 -22.60 -1.50
CA ASP A 68 8.76 -21.87 -1.60
C ASP A 68 8.53 -20.35 -1.67
N LEU A 69 7.52 -19.90 -2.42
CA LEU A 69 7.19 -18.47 -2.54
C LEU A 69 6.64 -17.92 -1.21
N MET A 70 5.76 -18.67 -0.53
CA MET A 70 5.18 -18.24 0.75
C MET A 70 6.20 -18.24 1.89
N GLU A 71 7.13 -19.18 1.87
CA GLU A 71 8.21 -19.26 2.85
C GLU A 71 9.37 -18.30 2.57
N ASN A 72 9.41 -17.74 1.38
CA ASN A 72 10.46 -16.80 0.99
C ASN A 72 10.51 -15.62 1.96
N ARG A 73 11.73 -15.30 2.43
CA ARG A 73 11.96 -14.19 3.35
C ARG A 73 11.48 -12.86 2.79
N VAL A 74 11.64 -12.63 1.49
CA VAL A 74 11.21 -11.40 0.83
C VAL A 74 9.68 -11.27 0.91
N CYS A 75 8.93 -12.34 0.69
CA CYS A 75 7.48 -12.36 0.85
C CYS A 75 7.08 -11.95 2.28
N LYS A 76 7.67 -12.60 3.29
CA LYS A 76 7.36 -12.37 4.72
C LYS A 76 7.68 -10.94 5.16
N VAL A 77 8.86 -10.43 4.81
CA VAL A 77 9.27 -9.08 5.23
C VAL A 77 8.50 -7.99 4.49
N THR A 78 8.13 -8.20 3.21
CA THR A 78 7.30 -7.25 2.45
C THR A 78 5.89 -7.19 3.04
N CYS A 79 5.31 -8.33 3.38
CA CYS A 79 4.02 -8.38 4.07
C CYS A 79 4.08 -7.61 5.40
N GLN A 80 5.07 -7.92 6.26
CA GLN A 80 5.24 -7.25 7.55
C GLN A 80 5.45 -5.75 7.39
N ALA A 81 6.27 -5.32 6.44
CA ALA A 81 6.54 -3.90 6.18
C ALA A 81 5.32 -3.13 5.65
N SER A 82 4.25 -3.81 5.24
CA SER A 82 2.99 -3.20 4.79
C SER A 82 1.90 -3.16 5.87
N VAL A 83 2.17 -3.70 7.07
CA VAL A 83 1.24 -3.68 8.20
C VAL A 83 1.41 -2.38 8.97
N LEU A 84 0.42 -1.48 8.89
CA LEU A 84 0.46 -0.14 9.51
C LEU A 84 0.67 -0.21 11.02
N GLU A 85 0.06 -1.18 11.67
CA GLU A 85 0.12 -1.41 13.12
C GLU A 85 1.55 -1.69 13.61
N SER A 86 2.41 -2.19 12.73
CA SER A 86 3.81 -2.50 13.03
C SER A 86 4.79 -1.36 12.74
N LEU A 87 4.31 -0.27 12.13
CA LEU A 87 5.16 0.83 11.67
C LEU A 87 5.11 2.03 12.64
N PRO A 88 6.27 2.48 13.13
CA PRO A 88 6.34 3.68 13.97
C PRO A 88 5.75 4.91 13.26
N GLY A 89 4.90 5.66 13.97
CA GLY A 89 4.20 6.83 13.43
C GLY A 89 2.95 6.51 12.60
N CYS A 90 2.80 5.25 12.11
CA CYS A 90 1.58 4.81 11.46
C CYS A 90 0.59 4.20 12.46
N CYS A 91 1.10 3.42 13.44
CA CYS A 91 0.26 2.75 14.44
C CYS A 91 -0.57 3.74 15.30
N ASP A 92 -0.03 4.93 15.57
CA ASP A 92 -0.68 5.98 16.36
C ASP A 92 -1.30 7.09 15.50
N CYS A 93 -1.33 6.93 14.17
CA CYS A 93 -1.82 7.95 13.26
C CYS A 93 -3.35 7.99 13.24
N VAL A 94 -3.94 9.18 13.38
CA VAL A 94 -5.40 9.37 13.31
C VAL A 94 -6.00 8.90 11.99
N TYR A 95 -5.23 8.94 10.90
CA TYR A 95 -5.66 8.48 9.57
C TYR A 95 -5.42 7.00 9.30
N HIS A 96 -4.93 6.26 10.28
CA HIS A 96 -4.65 4.82 10.17
C HIS A 96 -5.80 4.02 9.52
N PRO A 97 -7.10 4.21 9.86
CA PRO A 97 -8.20 3.43 9.26
C PRO A 97 -8.38 3.65 7.75
N TYR A 98 -7.88 4.75 7.23
CA TYR A 98 -8.08 5.13 5.82
C TYR A 98 -6.84 4.89 4.96
N CYS A 99 -5.68 4.77 5.57
CA CYS A 99 -4.37 4.79 4.93
C CYS A 99 -3.87 3.39 4.53
N GLY A 100 -2.73 3.36 3.85
CA GLY A 100 -1.92 2.20 3.52
C GLY A 100 -0.51 2.63 3.16
N VAL A 101 0.43 1.69 3.23
CA VAL A 101 1.83 1.93 2.86
C VAL A 101 2.28 0.93 1.80
N CYS A 102 3.20 1.37 0.95
CA CYS A 102 3.83 0.52 -0.06
C CYS A 102 5.31 0.33 0.28
N PRO A 103 5.73 -0.88 0.69
CA PRO A 103 7.14 -1.18 1.00
C PRO A 103 8.07 -0.95 -0.19
N VAL A 104 7.58 -1.21 -1.41
CA VAL A 104 8.37 -1.04 -2.64
C VAL A 104 8.68 0.43 -2.89
N ILE A 105 7.69 1.31 -2.73
CA ILE A 105 7.89 2.76 -2.89
C ILE A 105 8.81 3.31 -1.79
N SER A 106 8.63 2.84 -0.55
CA SER A 106 9.52 3.22 0.55
C SER A 106 10.97 2.81 0.25
N TYR A 107 11.16 1.60 -0.27
CA TYR A 107 12.47 1.12 -0.68
C TYR A 107 13.06 1.95 -1.82
N ALA A 108 12.30 2.22 -2.86
CA ALA A 108 12.76 3.00 -4.02
C ALA A 108 13.11 4.46 -3.65
N SER A 109 12.43 5.04 -2.65
CA SER A 109 12.67 6.43 -2.20
C SER A 109 13.81 6.54 -1.19
N ASP A 110 13.86 5.62 -0.22
CA ASP A 110 14.68 5.75 0.98
C ASP A 110 15.60 4.56 1.24
N ASN A 111 15.66 3.62 0.29
CA ASN A 111 16.41 2.38 0.42
C ASN A 111 16.03 1.56 1.67
N SER A 112 14.78 1.68 2.10
CA SER A 112 14.19 0.97 3.24
C SER A 112 12.79 0.51 2.93
N ILE A 113 12.49 -0.78 3.12
CA ILE A 113 11.14 -1.33 2.97
C ILE A 113 10.18 -0.85 4.07
N TYR A 114 10.71 -0.40 5.19
CA TYR A 114 9.90 0.11 6.30
C TYR A 114 9.67 1.62 6.14
N ALA A 115 8.42 1.99 5.89
CA ALA A 115 8.02 3.38 5.79
C ALA A 115 8.27 4.12 7.11
N ARG A 116 8.81 5.33 7.01
CA ARG A 116 8.90 6.27 8.12
C ARG A 116 8.10 7.51 7.74
N GLU A 117 7.20 7.93 8.60
CA GLU A 117 6.28 9.05 8.34
C GLU A 117 6.97 10.29 7.77
N SER A 118 8.15 10.63 8.28
CA SER A 118 8.90 11.82 7.85
C SER A 118 9.46 11.74 6.42
N ASN A 119 9.67 10.54 5.90
CA ASN A 119 10.41 10.31 4.66
C ASN A 119 9.50 10.00 3.48
N VAL A 120 8.32 9.41 3.72
CA VAL A 120 7.43 9.00 2.62
C VAL A 120 6.59 10.17 2.13
N TYR A 121 6.90 10.69 0.94
CA TYR A 121 6.15 11.80 0.34
C TYR A 121 4.64 11.50 0.20
N ARG A 122 4.26 10.23 0.00
CA ARG A 122 2.85 9.81 -0.04
C ARG A 122 2.12 10.05 1.27
N CYS A 123 2.78 9.94 2.41
CA CYS A 123 2.19 10.24 3.70
C CYS A 123 1.67 11.69 3.75
N LYS A 124 2.48 12.65 3.29
CA LYS A 124 2.08 14.07 3.22
C LYS A 124 0.90 14.29 2.27
N ILE A 125 0.91 13.62 1.11
CA ILE A 125 -0.19 13.71 0.13
C ILE A 125 -1.48 13.14 0.71
N TYR A 126 -1.43 11.95 1.31
CA TYR A 126 -2.61 11.29 1.86
C TYR A 126 -3.20 12.04 3.05
N LYS A 127 -2.34 12.51 3.97
CA LYS A 127 -2.77 13.38 5.07
C LYS A 127 -3.45 14.64 4.54
N GLY A 128 -2.82 15.36 3.59
CA GLY A 128 -3.40 16.57 3.01
C GLY A 128 -4.76 16.33 2.32
N ILE A 129 -4.91 15.20 1.60
CA ILE A 129 -6.21 14.87 1.01
C ILE A 129 -7.25 14.58 2.11
N LEU A 130 -6.88 13.82 3.13
CA LEU A 130 -7.78 13.48 4.24
C LEU A 130 -8.15 14.71 5.06
N ASP A 131 -7.19 15.60 5.34
CA ASP A 131 -7.43 16.88 6.02
C ASP A 131 -8.51 17.68 5.28
N ILE A 132 -8.34 17.88 3.96
CA ILE A 132 -9.29 18.61 3.13
C ILE A 132 -10.67 17.94 3.11
N LEU A 133 -10.72 16.62 3.01
CA LEU A 133 -11.98 15.88 2.98
C LEU A 133 -12.73 16.00 4.30
N PHE A 134 -12.05 15.89 5.44
CA PHE A 134 -12.65 16.06 6.76
C PHE A 134 -13.03 17.50 7.02
N GLU A 135 -12.23 18.49 6.61
CA GLU A 135 -12.55 19.91 6.71
C GLU A 135 -13.84 20.22 5.96
N ILE A 136 -13.95 19.80 4.68
CA ILE A 136 -15.17 20.01 3.88
C ILE A 136 -16.39 19.34 4.54
N LEU A 137 -16.25 18.10 5.00
CA LEU A 137 -17.35 17.37 5.65
C LEU A 137 -17.78 18.00 6.97
N PHE A 138 -16.87 18.69 7.66
CA PHE A 138 -17.16 19.33 8.95
C PHE A 138 -17.74 20.76 8.80
N GLU A 139 -17.25 21.52 7.81
CA GLU A 139 -17.58 22.94 7.67
C GLU A 139 -18.77 23.20 6.74
N GLU A 140 -19.01 22.33 5.75
CA GLU A 140 -20.03 22.54 4.73
C GLU A 140 -21.27 21.67 5.00
N PRO A 141 -22.44 22.27 5.33
CA PRO A 141 -23.64 21.51 5.73
C PRO A 141 -24.13 20.49 4.69
N ASP A 142 -23.99 20.80 3.40
CA ASP A 142 -24.49 19.96 2.30
C ASP A 142 -23.39 19.04 1.71
N ALA A 143 -22.17 19.07 2.26
CA ALA A 143 -21.02 18.36 1.72
C ALA A 143 -21.24 16.85 1.68
N GLU A 144 -21.79 16.27 2.73
CA GLU A 144 -22.00 14.83 2.81
C GLU A 144 -22.91 14.33 1.68
N ASP A 145 -24.02 15.02 1.41
CA ASP A 145 -24.97 14.64 0.37
C ASP A 145 -24.37 14.82 -1.04
N ILE A 146 -23.62 15.89 -1.26
CA ILE A 146 -22.91 16.12 -2.53
C ILE A 146 -21.84 15.03 -2.73
N LEU A 147 -20.99 14.78 -1.74
CA LEU A 147 -19.88 13.84 -1.85
C LEU A 147 -20.34 12.38 -1.94
N LYS A 148 -21.48 12.00 -1.39
CA LYS A 148 -22.12 10.70 -1.60
C LYS A 148 -22.43 10.43 -3.08
N THR A 149 -22.64 11.45 -3.90
CA THR A 149 -22.88 11.27 -5.33
C THR A 149 -21.62 10.83 -6.10
N TRP A 150 -20.44 10.93 -5.48
CA TRP A 150 -19.17 10.59 -6.10
C TRP A 150 -18.73 9.13 -5.85
N ILE A 151 -19.38 8.40 -4.96
CA ILE A 151 -18.98 7.05 -4.51
C ILE A 151 -19.95 5.95 -4.95
#